data_d586b8fccf8b4384453b2ce9b1dcb4e7
#
_entry.id   d586b8fccf8b4384453b2ce9b1dcb4e7
#
_cell.length_a   1.000
_cell.length_b   1.000
_cell.length_c   1.000
_cell.angle_alpha   90.00
_cell.angle_beta   90.00
_cell.angle_gamma   90.00
#
_symmetry.space_group_name_H-M   'P 1'
#
loop_
_entity.id
_entity.type
_entity.pdbx_description
1 polymer ?
#
loop_
_entity_poly.entity_id
_entity_poly.type
_entity_poly.pdbx_seq_one_letter_code
_entity_poly.pdbx_strand_id
1 'polypeptide(L)'
;MRLSNALGLSILLLPVLALMPLITARSESVSVRIDPPALDEPASDGLETAVLAGGCFWGVQAVYQHTKGVRNAVSGYAGGDAKDASYQAVSYGRTGHAESVRVTFDPRVISYGKILHIYFSVAHDPTQLNRQGPDFGTQYRSEIFAQTETQQRVAKAYIAQLDATRVFGKPIVTKTDTDKAAFYPAEDYHQDYATNNPNHPYIAINDRPKVEHLKALFPDVYSATPMTVATAKTAGH
;
A
#
# COMPACT_ATOMS: atom_id res chain seq x y z
N MET A 1 -63.55 -52.38 -35.45
CA MET A 1 -63.15 -51.95 -34.11
C MET A 1 -61.65 -52.18 -33.96
N ARG A 2 -60.83 -51.16 -34.09
CA ARG A 2 -59.36 -51.21 -33.89
C ARG A 2 -59.03 -50.19 -32.85
N LEU A 3 -58.53 -50.63 -31.69
CA LEU A 3 -58.01 -49.83 -30.61
C LEU A 3 -56.56 -49.52 -30.93
N SER A 4 -56.21 -48.22 -31.02
CA SER A 4 -54.85 -47.76 -31.14
C SER A 4 -54.32 -47.34 -29.74
N ASN A 5 -53.33 -48.08 -29.25
CA ASN A 5 -52.60 -47.72 -28.05
C ASN A 5 -51.50 -46.65 -28.39
N ALA A 6 -51.67 -45.45 -27.89
CA ALA A 6 -50.59 -44.43 -27.92
C ALA A 6 -49.78 -44.55 -26.66
N LEU A 7 -48.51 -44.97 -26.79
CA LEU A 7 -47.52 -44.89 -25.74
C LEU A 7 -47.01 -43.43 -25.64
N GLY A 8 -47.32 -42.78 -24.53
CA GLY A 8 -46.74 -41.47 -24.20
C GLY A 8 -45.30 -41.62 -23.62
N LEU A 9 -44.34 -41.12 -24.33
CA LEU A 9 -42.95 -41.07 -23.90
C LEU A 9 -42.72 -39.80 -23.04
N SER A 10 -42.71 -39.94 -21.72
CA SER A 10 -42.37 -38.83 -20.80
C SER A 10 -40.86 -38.62 -20.76
N ILE A 11 -40.40 -37.53 -21.35
CA ILE A 11 -39.01 -37.11 -21.26
C ILE A 11 -38.82 -36.36 -19.92
N LEU A 12 -38.13 -37.00 -18.98
CA LEU A 12 -37.65 -36.34 -17.75
C LEU A 12 -36.48 -35.40 -18.10
N LEU A 13 -36.74 -34.10 -18.11
CA LEU A 13 -35.68 -33.11 -18.13
C LEU A 13 -35.06 -32.97 -16.72
N LEU A 14 -33.86 -33.52 -16.52
CA LEU A 14 -33.03 -33.25 -15.35
C LEU A 14 -32.42 -31.85 -15.49
N PRO A 15 -32.51 -30.98 -14.47
CA PRO A 15 -31.82 -29.71 -14.51
C PRO A 15 -30.32 -29.95 -14.34
N VAL A 16 -29.53 -29.63 -15.37
CA VAL A 16 -28.09 -29.54 -15.27
C VAL A 16 -27.76 -28.29 -14.42
N LEU A 17 -27.46 -28.52 -13.15
CA LEU A 17 -26.96 -27.50 -12.27
C LEU A 17 -25.51 -27.19 -12.71
N ALA A 18 -25.32 -26.14 -13.51
CA ALA A 18 -24.02 -25.65 -13.91
C ALA A 18 -23.31 -25.10 -12.66
N LEU A 19 -22.35 -25.89 -12.15
CA LEU A 19 -21.40 -25.42 -11.13
C LEU A 19 -20.54 -24.34 -11.78
N MET A 20 -20.92 -23.07 -11.66
CA MET A 20 -20.03 -21.95 -11.97
C MET A 20 -18.87 -21.98 -10.97
N PRO A 21 -17.60 -22.05 -11.43
CA PRO A 21 -16.49 -21.88 -10.52
C PRO A 21 -16.59 -20.47 -9.93
N LEU A 22 -16.63 -20.37 -8.59
CA LEU A 22 -16.40 -19.10 -7.92
C LEU A 22 -14.96 -18.69 -8.28
N ILE A 23 -14.81 -17.80 -9.26
CA ILE A 23 -13.58 -17.07 -9.50
C ILE A 23 -13.49 -16.09 -8.33
N THR A 24 -12.85 -16.49 -7.25
CA THR A 24 -12.38 -15.57 -6.23
C THR A 24 -11.39 -14.64 -6.92
N ALA A 25 -11.84 -13.41 -7.20
CA ALA A 25 -10.96 -12.35 -7.64
C ALA A 25 -9.92 -12.13 -6.52
N ARG A 26 -8.78 -12.79 -6.66
CA ARG A 26 -7.61 -12.56 -5.82
C ARG A 26 -7.21 -11.12 -6.13
N SER A 27 -7.26 -10.25 -5.15
CA SER A 27 -6.64 -8.94 -5.25
C SER A 27 -5.16 -9.22 -5.47
N GLU A 28 -4.72 -9.13 -6.74
CA GLU A 28 -3.29 -9.24 -7.03
C GLU A 28 -2.64 -7.98 -6.46
N SER A 29 -1.96 -8.12 -5.33
CA SER A 29 -1.01 -7.11 -4.90
C SER A 29 0.07 -7.05 -5.98
N VAL A 30 0.08 -5.94 -6.72
CA VAL A 30 0.99 -5.76 -7.85
C VAL A 30 2.40 -5.61 -7.29
N SER A 31 3.24 -6.62 -7.49
CA SER A 31 4.68 -6.43 -7.32
C SER A 31 5.32 -6.30 -8.70
N VAL A 32 5.99 -5.18 -8.93
CA VAL A 32 6.65 -4.91 -10.20
C VAL A 32 8.14 -4.68 -9.95
N ARG A 33 8.96 -5.43 -10.67
CA ARG A 33 10.40 -5.14 -10.69
C ARG A 33 10.62 -3.91 -11.57
N ILE A 34 11.03 -2.84 -10.93
CA ILE A 34 11.33 -1.55 -11.58
C ILE A 34 12.78 -1.16 -11.29
N ASP A 35 13.34 -0.29 -12.12
CA ASP A 35 14.66 0.26 -11.88
C ASP A 35 14.64 1.26 -10.71
N PRO A 36 15.72 1.37 -9.93
CA PRO A 36 15.84 2.38 -8.89
C PRO A 36 15.80 3.79 -9.49
N PRO A 37 15.49 4.83 -8.69
CA PRO A 37 15.54 6.21 -9.16
C PRO A 37 16.95 6.57 -9.61
N ALA A 38 17.04 7.25 -10.76
CA ALA A 38 18.30 7.78 -11.29
C ALA A 38 18.81 9.01 -10.48
N LEU A 39 17.90 9.70 -9.81
CA LEU A 39 18.20 10.82 -8.90
C LEU A 39 17.87 10.40 -7.48
N ASP A 40 18.79 10.64 -6.54
CA ASP A 40 18.59 10.39 -5.11
C ASP A 40 19.12 11.54 -4.27
N GLU A 41 18.79 11.55 -2.99
CA GLU A 41 19.37 12.48 -2.02
C GLU A 41 20.75 12.00 -1.58
N PRO A 42 21.71 12.91 -1.37
CA PRO A 42 22.93 12.54 -0.66
C PRO A 42 22.60 12.15 0.79
N ALA A 43 23.33 11.19 1.34
CA ALA A 43 23.16 10.83 2.75
C ALA A 43 23.45 12.03 3.64
N SER A 44 22.57 12.28 4.60
CA SER A 44 22.72 13.34 5.61
C SER A 44 23.13 12.76 6.96
N ASP A 45 23.58 13.64 7.86
CA ASP A 45 23.75 13.30 9.26
C ASP A 45 22.39 13.35 9.98
N GLY A 46 22.04 12.28 10.67
CA GLY A 46 20.80 12.17 11.43
C GLY A 46 19.73 11.32 10.74
N LEU A 47 18.57 11.26 11.36
CA LEU A 47 17.42 10.55 10.82
C LEU A 47 16.61 11.47 9.92
N GLU A 48 16.06 10.89 8.88
CA GLU A 48 15.14 11.58 7.97
C GLU A 48 13.73 10.96 8.04
N THR A 49 12.75 11.68 7.47
CA THR A 49 11.37 11.21 7.40
C THR A 49 10.85 11.29 5.97
N ALA A 50 10.07 10.27 5.59
CA ALA A 50 9.22 10.27 4.42
C ALA A 50 7.76 10.09 4.86
N VAL A 51 6.80 10.76 4.22
CA VAL A 51 5.37 10.58 4.47
C VAL A 51 4.71 10.11 3.17
N LEU A 52 4.16 8.88 3.21
CA LEU A 52 3.72 8.13 2.04
C LEU A 52 2.30 7.61 2.23
N ALA A 53 1.40 7.91 1.30
CA ALA A 53 0.06 7.36 1.22
C ALA A 53 -0.04 6.34 0.07
N GLY A 54 -0.54 5.14 0.33
CA GLY A 54 -0.59 4.05 -0.66
C GLY A 54 -1.72 3.05 -0.40
N GLY A 55 -2.92 3.55 -0.10
CA GLY A 55 -4.07 2.74 0.31
C GLY A 55 -4.12 2.53 1.82
N CYS A 56 -4.72 1.42 2.26
CA CYS A 56 -4.77 1.09 3.69
C CYS A 56 -3.36 1.13 4.30
N PHE A 57 -3.19 1.95 5.34
CA PHE A 57 -1.89 2.19 5.97
C PHE A 57 -1.31 0.97 6.70
N TRP A 58 -2.11 -0.05 7.05
CA TRP A 58 -1.61 -1.26 7.71
C TRP A 58 -0.57 -2.00 6.88
N GLY A 59 -0.84 -2.17 5.58
CA GLY A 59 0.08 -2.84 4.67
C GLY A 59 1.32 -2.01 4.36
N VAL A 60 1.14 -0.70 4.16
CA VAL A 60 2.27 0.22 3.93
C VAL A 60 3.17 0.28 5.16
N GLN A 61 2.60 0.37 6.36
CA GLN A 61 3.34 0.32 7.62
C GLN A 61 4.14 -0.98 7.74
N ALA A 62 3.51 -2.13 7.50
CA ALA A 62 4.16 -3.44 7.58
C ALA A 62 5.37 -3.55 6.63
N VAL A 63 5.26 -3.06 5.38
CA VAL A 63 6.38 -3.04 4.43
C VAL A 63 7.58 -2.30 5.03
N TYR A 64 7.37 -1.10 5.57
CA TYR A 64 8.49 -0.31 6.10
C TYR A 64 8.98 -0.81 7.46
N GLN A 65 8.13 -1.43 8.27
CA GLN A 65 8.58 -2.11 9.50
C GLN A 65 9.51 -3.29 9.21
N HIS A 66 9.37 -3.93 8.06
CA HIS A 66 10.25 -5.00 7.61
C HIS A 66 11.44 -4.52 6.75
N THR A 67 11.72 -3.21 6.72
CA THR A 67 12.80 -2.62 5.90
C THR A 67 13.98 -2.20 6.77
N LYS A 68 15.16 -2.79 6.54
CA LYS A 68 16.41 -2.39 7.22
C LYS A 68 16.73 -0.92 6.94
N GLY A 69 17.20 -0.21 7.96
CA GLY A 69 17.46 1.22 7.90
C GLY A 69 16.28 2.07 8.34
N VAL A 70 15.06 1.52 8.32
CA VAL A 70 13.89 2.16 8.93
C VAL A 70 13.97 2.01 10.45
N ARG A 71 13.81 3.13 11.16
CA ARG A 71 13.85 3.23 12.62
C ARG A 71 12.46 3.30 13.24
N ASN A 72 11.48 3.80 12.50
CA ASN A 72 10.08 3.82 12.89
C ASN A 72 9.18 3.97 11.66
N ALA A 73 8.02 3.33 11.67
CA ALA A 73 6.97 3.53 10.68
C ALA A 73 5.63 3.67 11.44
N VAL A 74 5.02 4.84 11.33
CA VAL A 74 3.81 5.21 12.08
C VAL A 74 2.66 5.43 11.12
N SER A 75 1.55 4.71 11.29
CA SER A 75 0.31 4.94 10.56
C SER A 75 -0.35 6.24 11.00
N GLY A 76 -0.95 6.98 10.06
CA GLY A 76 -1.57 8.26 10.35
C GLY A 76 -2.29 8.86 9.16
N TYR A 77 -2.52 10.16 9.24
CA TYR A 77 -3.29 10.93 8.27
C TYR A 77 -2.50 12.15 7.82
N ALA A 78 -2.51 12.45 6.51
CA ALA A 78 -1.88 13.63 5.95
C ALA A 78 -2.72 14.23 4.81
N GLY A 79 -2.56 15.54 4.56
CA GLY A 79 -3.23 16.26 3.46
C GLY A 79 -4.54 16.93 3.82
N GLY A 80 -5.00 16.86 5.08
CA GLY A 80 -6.20 17.51 5.59
C GLY A 80 -5.93 18.35 6.85
N ASP A 81 -6.99 18.90 7.42
CA ASP A 81 -6.94 19.75 8.62
C ASP A 81 -6.82 18.94 9.91
N ALA A 82 -6.12 19.47 10.91
CA ALA A 82 -5.93 18.84 12.23
C ALA A 82 -7.23 18.39 12.92
N LYS A 83 -8.30 19.17 12.80
CA LYS A 83 -9.60 18.89 13.43
C LYS A 83 -10.27 17.62 12.90
N ASP A 84 -9.93 17.21 11.68
CA ASP A 84 -10.53 16.08 10.98
C ASP A 84 -9.60 14.84 10.95
N ALA A 85 -8.45 14.90 11.66
CA ALA A 85 -7.45 13.85 11.70
C ALA A 85 -7.83 12.73 12.69
N SER A 86 -8.93 12.03 12.43
CA SER A 86 -9.37 10.85 13.17
C SER A 86 -9.91 9.79 12.21
N TYR A 87 -9.82 8.51 12.58
CA TYR A 87 -10.33 7.42 11.75
C TYR A 87 -11.81 7.61 11.40
N GLN A 88 -12.61 8.01 12.39
CA GLN A 88 -14.03 8.24 12.17
C GLN A 88 -14.29 9.30 11.09
N ALA A 89 -13.54 10.40 11.09
CA ALA A 89 -13.72 11.47 10.09
C ALA A 89 -13.15 11.06 8.73
N VAL A 90 -11.92 10.53 8.71
CA VAL A 90 -11.18 10.18 7.48
C VAL A 90 -11.85 9.05 6.70
N SER A 91 -12.41 8.05 7.38
CA SER A 91 -13.09 6.91 6.74
C SER A 91 -14.26 7.30 5.83
N TYR A 92 -14.86 8.49 6.03
CA TYR A 92 -15.89 9.00 5.13
C TYR A 92 -15.36 9.61 3.82
N GLY A 93 -14.03 9.78 3.68
CA GLY A 93 -13.40 10.28 2.44
C GLY A 93 -13.65 11.74 2.10
N ARG A 94 -13.99 12.60 3.10
CA ARG A 94 -14.36 14.02 2.88
C ARG A 94 -13.44 15.02 3.59
N THR A 95 -12.41 14.55 4.28
CA THR A 95 -11.54 15.41 5.11
C THR A 95 -10.34 15.99 4.37
N GLY A 96 -10.08 15.54 3.13
CA GLY A 96 -8.83 15.83 2.44
C GLY A 96 -7.65 14.94 2.87
N HIS A 97 -7.74 14.27 4.03
CA HIS A 97 -6.71 13.34 4.47
C HIS A 97 -6.60 12.11 3.58
N ALA A 98 -5.35 11.63 3.42
CA ALA A 98 -5.06 10.27 2.99
C ALA A 98 -4.55 9.44 4.18
N GLU A 99 -4.91 8.15 4.23
CA GLU A 99 -4.21 7.19 5.08
C GLU A 99 -2.75 7.13 4.64
N SER A 100 -1.87 7.42 5.57
CA SER A 100 -0.45 7.67 5.30
C SER A 100 0.42 6.96 6.33
N VAL A 101 1.67 6.73 5.97
CA VAL A 101 2.70 6.23 6.89
C VAL A 101 3.85 7.22 6.93
N ARG A 102 4.21 7.66 8.14
CA ARG A 102 5.44 8.39 8.36
C ARG A 102 6.56 7.40 8.65
N VAL A 103 7.52 7.33 7.74
CA VAL A 103 8.69 6.46 7.79
C VAL A 103 9.88 7.28 8.26
N THR A 104 10.43 6.97 9.43
CA THR A 104 11.69 7.52 9.94
C THR A 104 12.81 6.56 9.62
N PHE A 105 13.86 7.01 8.95
CA PHE A 105 14.94 6.16 8.46
C PHE A 105 16.33 6.79 8.65
N ASP A 106 17.35 5.95 8.65
CA ASP A 106 18.76 6.37 8.68
C ASP A 106 19.28 6.44 7.22
N PRO A 107 19.51 7.65 6.66
CA PRO A 107 19.92 7.81 5.26
C PRO A 107 21.31 7.25 4.95
N ARG A 108 22.11 6.91 5.98
CA ARG A 108 23.40 6.21 5.81
C ARG A 108 23.22 4.71 5.58
N VAL A 109 22.04 4.16 5.89
CA VAL A 109 21.69 2.74 5.75
C VAL A 109 20.74 2.50 4.58
N ILE A 110 19.75 3.39 4.40
CA ILE A 110 18.79 3.33 3.32
C ILE A 110 18.48 4.75 2.84
N SER A 111 18.63 5.01 1.54
CA SER A 111 18.37 6.32 0.97
C SER A 111 16.85 6.58 0.76
N TYR A 112 16.49 7.85 0.61
CA TYR A 112 15.12 8.24 0.26
C TYR A 112 14.68 7.63 -1.08
N GLY A 113 15.57 7.62 -2.08
CA GLY A 113 15.29 6.95 -3.35
C GLY A 113 15.02 5.45 -3.19
N LYS A 114 15.71 4.76 -2.29
CA LYS A 114 15.42 3.34 -1.99
C LYS A 114 14.08 3.18 -1.26
N ILE A 115 13.69 4.10 -0.39
CA ILE A 115 12.35 4.16 0.20
C ILE A 115 11.28 4.27 -0.91
N LEU A 116 11.46 5.18 -1.87
CA LEU A 116 10.53 5.31 -3.01
C LEU A 116 10.57 4.10 -3.96
N HIS A 117 11.72 3.48 -4.15
CA HIS A 117 11.85 2.26 -4.96
C HIS A 117 10.98 1.12 -4.37
N ILE A 118 11.02 0.94 -3.05
CA ILE A 118 10.17 -0.02 -2.33
C ILE A 118 8.70 0.39 -2.45
N TYR A 119 8.37 1.67 -2.28
CA TYR A 119 7.02 2.20 -2.36
C TYR A 119 6.34 1.85 -3.68
N PHE A 120 6.99 2.14 -4.81
CA PHE A 120 6.44 1.86 -6.13
C PHE A 120 6.51 0.38 -6.54
N SER A 121 7.41 -0.41 -5.95
CA SER A 121 7.55 -1.82 -6.30
C SER A 121 6.57 -2.74 -5.58
N VAL A 122 6.24 -2.45 -4.30
CA VAL A 122 5.53 -3.43 -3.44
C VAL A 122 4.45 -2.83 -2.54
N ALA A 123 4.49 -1.52 -2.23
CA ALA A 123 3.59 -0.98 -1.23
C ALA A 123 2.17 -0.71 -1.78
N HIS A 124 2.06 -0.35 -3.06
CA HIS A 124 0.80 0.01 -3.69
C HIS A 124 0.84 -0.14 -5.22
N ASP A 125 -0.32 -0.04 -5.86
CA ASP A 125 -0.45 0.11 -7.31
C ASP A 125 -0.59 1.61 -7.64
N PRO A 126 0.42 2.23 -8.29
CA PRO A 126 0.44 3.66 -8.55
C PRO A 126 -0.55 4.12 -9.64
N THR A 127 -1.27 3.19 -10.28
CA THR A 127 -2.23 3.48 -11.35
C THR A 127 -3.67 3.56 -10.88
N GLN A 128 -3.93 3.32 -9.58
CA GLN A 128 -5.27 3.31 -9.02
C GLN A 128 -5.64 4.68 -8.42
N LEU A 129 -6.52 5.41 -9.12
CA LEU A 129 -6.97 6.72 -8.67
C LEU A 129 -8.02 6.60 -7.57
N ASN A 130 -7.77 7.24 -6.41
CA ASN A 130 -8.67 7.28 -5.25
C ASN A 130 -9.17 5.91 -4.82
N ARG A 131 -8.31 4.91 -4.91
CA ARG A 131 -8.56 3.55 -4.43
C ARG A 131 -7.26 2.80 -4.30
N GLN A 132 -7.29 1.66 -3.58
CA GLN A 132 -6.20 0.71 -3.58
C GLN A 132 -6.75 -0.70 -3.30
N GLY A 133 -6.65 -1.59 -4.28
CA GLY A 133 -7.24 -2.93 -4.17
C GLY A 133 -8.73 -2.87 -3.86
N PRO A 134 -9.20 -3.46 -2.72
CA PRO A 134 -10.61 -3.46 -2.35
C PRO A 134 -11.10 -2.13 -1.79
N ASP A 135 -10.20 -1.21 -1.38
CA ASP A 135 -10.55 0.02 -0.68
C ASP A 135 -10.81 1.16 -1.65
N PHE A 136 -11.93 1.86 -1.48
CA PHE A 136 -12.37 2.96 -2.32
C PHE A 136 -12.53 4.25 -1.54
N GLY A 137 -12.14 5.36 -2.14
CA GLY A 137 -12.26 6.70 -1.59
C GLY A 137 -10.95 7.48 -1.66
N THR A 138 -11.04 8.80 -1.54
CA THR A 138 -9.89 9.73 -1.62
C THR A 138 -8.88 9.49 -0.51
N GLN A 139 -9.30 8.92 0.62
CA GLN A 139 -8.44 8.54 1.74
C GLN A 139 -7.49 7.39 1.40
N TYR A 140 -7.77 6.61 0.34
CA TYR A 140 -6.92 5.52 -0.14
C TYR A 140 -6.12 5.87 -1.40
N ARG A 141 -6.04 7.18 -1.75
CA ARG A 141 -5.20 7.64 -2.86
C ARG A 141 -3.73 7.40 -2.59
N SER A 142 -2.95 7.27 -3.65
CA SER A 142 -1.49 7.30 -3.55
C SER A 142 -0.97 8.74 -3.61
N GLU A 143 -0.10 9.10 -2.65
CA GLU A 143 0.48 10.44 -2.56
C GLU A 143 1.80 10.41 -1.79
N ILE A 144 2.75 11.22 -2.22
CA ILE A 144 4.03 11.47 -1.56
C ILE A 144 3.99 12.89 -0.99
N PHE A 145 3.94 13.02 0.34
CA PHE A 145 4.02 14.29 1.03
C PHE A 145 5.49 14.62 1.33
N ALA A 146 6.16 15.25 0.38
CA ALA A 146 7.58 15.54 0.49
C ALA A 146 7.89 16.47 1.67
N GLN A 147 8.86 16.11 2.50
CA GLN A 147 9.24 16.85 3.68
C GLN A 147 10.28 17.93 3.38
N THR A 148 10.96 17.85 2.23
CA THR A 148 11.94 18.80 1.72
C THR A 148 11.76 19.02 0.22
N GLU A 149 12.26 20.13 -0.30
CA GLU A 149 12.28 20.38 -1.75
C GLU A 149 13.11 19.33 -2.52
N THR A 150 14.14 18.78 -1.89
CA THR A 150 14.96 17.72 -2.48
C THR A 150 14.14 16.43 -2.61
N GLN A 151 13.42 16.02 -1.54
CA GLN A 151 12.50 14.88 -1.62
C GLN A 151 11.47 15.04 -2.73
N GLN A 152 10.89 16.22 -2.86
CA GLN A 152 9.93 16.48 -3.93
C GLN A 152 10.56 16.35 -5.32
N ARG A 153 11.76 16.89 -5.51
CA ARG A 153 12.50 16.78 -6.78
C ARG A 153 12.80 15.33 -7.12
N VAL A 154 13.27 14.53 -6.14
CA VAL A 154 13.52 13.10 -6.31
C VAL A 154 12.22 12.35 -6.66
N ALA A 155 11.14 12.59 -5.92
CA ALA A 155 9.86 11.93 -6.17
C ALA A 155 9.30 12.23 -7.56
N LYS A 156 9.29 13.50 -7.97
CA LYS A 156 8.85 13.91 -9.32
C LYS A 156 9.71 13.31 -10.43
N ALA A 157 11.03 13.32 -10.26
CA ALA A 157 11.95 12.72 -11.23
C ALA A 157 11.73 11.22 -11.35
N TYR A 158 11.51 10.52 -10.24
CA TYR A 158 11.27 9.09 -10.25
C TYR A 158 9.93 8.72 -10.89
N ILE A 159 8.85 9.43 -10.60
CA ILE A 159 7.56 9.25 -11.29
C ILE A 159 7.73 9.44 -12.80
N ALA A 160 8.40 10.49 -13.23
CA ALA A 160 8.66 10.73 -14.65
C ALA A 160 9.49 9.61 -15.29
N GLN A 161 10.50 9.09 -14.61
CA GLN A 161 11.30 7.95 -15.04
C GLN A 161 10.42 6.70 -15.24
N LEU A 162 9.57 6.37 -14.26
CA LEU A 162 8.69 5.21 -14.31
C LEU A 162 7.61 5.32 -15.39
N ASP A 163 7.01 6.51 -15.55
CA ASP A 163 6.03 6.77 -16.63
C ASP A 163 6.67 6.64 -18.02
N ALA A 164 7.91 7.08 -18.20
CA ALA A 164 8.63 6.96 -19.46
C ALA A 164 8.85 5.49 -19.87
N THR A 165 9.03 4.58 -18.91
CA THR A 165 9.19 3.14 -19.17
C THR A 165 7.87 2.42 -19.43
N ARG A 166 6.73 3.03 -19.04
CA ARG A 166 5.40 2.41 -19.08
C ARG A 166 5.31 1.06 -18.36
N VAL A 167 6.16 0.84 -17.37
CA VAL A 167 6.28 -0.43 -16.67
C VAL A 167 4.97 -0.88 -15.99
N PHE A 168 4.11 0.06 -15.59
CA PHE A 168 2.80 -0.23 -15.02
C PHE A 168 1.66 -0.39 -16.05
N GLY A 169 1.95 -0.22 -17.34
CA GLY A 169 0.95 -0.32 -18.41
C GLY A 169 -0.12 0.78 -18.44
N LYS A 170 -0.17 1.63 -17.41
CA LYS A 170 -1.07 2.79 -17.26
C LYS A 170 -0.29 3.97 -16.66
N PRO A 171 -0.76 5.21 -16.84
CA PRO A 171 -0.15 6.37 -16.20
C PRO A 171 -0.16 6.26 -14.67
N ILE A 172 0.90 6.75 -14.05
CA ILE A 172 1.00 6.90 -12.61
C ILE A 172 0.09 8.06 -12.17
N VAL A 173 -0.77 7.80 -11.18
CA VAL A 173 -1.70 8.80 -10.61
C VAL A 173 -1.27 9.25 -9.20
N THR A 174 -0.13 8.76 -8.73
CA THR A 174 0.44 9.16 -7.44
C THR A 174 0.76 10.65 -7.46
N LYS A 175 0.19 11.38 -6.49
CA LYS A 175 0.45 12.82 -6.33
C LYS A 175 1.76 13.06 -5.60
N THR A 176 2.36 14.21 -5.86
CA THR A 176 3.48 14.73 -5.08
C THR A 176 3.14 16.14 -4.64
N ASP A 177 2.90 16.33 -3.34
CA ASP A 177 2.61 17.65 -2.79
C ASP A 177 3.89 18.32 -2.27
N THR A 178 3.98 19.66 -2.45
CA THR A 178 5.09 20.49 -1.99
C THR A 178 4.89 21.10 -0.64
N ASP A 179 3.65 21.29 -0.27
CA ASP A 179 3.35 21.88 1.02
C ASP A 179 3.62 20.82 2.07
N LYS A 180 4.61 21.05 2.93
CA LYS A 180 4.92 20.17 4.07
C LYS A 180 3.63 19.84 4.82
N ALA A 181 2.90 18.86 4.31
CA ALA A 181 1.63 18.47 4.90
C ALA A 181 1.90 17.98 6.33
N ALA A 182 1.12 18.52 7.26
CA ALA A 182 1.16 18.03 8.62
C ALA A 182 0.75 16.56 8.64
N PHE A 183 1.47 15.76 9.42
CA PHE A 183 1.16 14.36 9.65
C PHE A 183 0.60 14.19 11.05
N TYR A 184 -0.56 13.57 11.14
CA TYR A 184 -1.25 13.26 12.39
C TYR A 184 -1.23 11.75 12.60
N PRO A 185 -0.59 11.25 13.69
CA PRO A 185 -0.62 9.82 14.00
C PRO A 185 -2.05 9.31 14.15
N ALA A 186 -2.32 8.15 13.58
CA ALA A 186 -3.57 7.44 13.82
C ALA A 186 -3.61 6.87 15.24
N GLU A 187 -4.79 6.48 15.66
CA GLU A 187 -5.08 5.93 16.98
C GLU A 187 -4.21 4.67 17.25
N ASP A 188 -3.89 4.43 18.52
CA ASP A 188 -2.97 3.36 18.92
C ASP A 188 -3.38 1.96 18.43
N TYR A 189 -4.69 1.69 18.32
CA TYR A 189 -5.20 0.41 17.83
C TYR A 189 -4.92 0.15 16.34
N HIS A 190 -4.55 1.18 15.57
CA HIS A 190 -4.12 1.04 14.18
C HIS A 190 -2.62 0.77 14.05
N GLN A 191 -1.84 1.07 15.10
CA GLN A 191 -0.40 0.86 15.03
C GLN A 191 -0.06 -0.63 15.12
N ASP A 192 0.92 -1.04 14.31
CA ASP A 192 1.42 -2.42 14.28
C ASP A 192 0.32 -3.46 13.93
N TYR A 193 -0.81 -3.02 13.34
CA TYR A 193 -1.99 -3.85 13.18
C TYR A 193 -1.73 -5.13 12.37
N ALA A 194 -1.03 -5.02 11.25
CA ALA A 194 -0.71 -6.18 10.41
C ALA A 194 0.21 -7.19 11.13
N THR A 195 1.17 -6.70 11.92
CA THR A 195 2.07 -7.51 12.73
C THR A 195 1.33 -8.24 13.86
N ASN A 196 0.41 -7.53 14.53
CA ASN A 196 -0.35 -8.06 15.65
C ASN A 196 -1.51 -8.97 15.24
N ASN A 197 -2.00 -8.84 13.98
CA ASN A 197 -3.15 -9.55 13.45
C ASN A 197 -2.86 -10.29 12.13
N PRO A 198 -1.81 -11.13 12.04
CA PRO A 198 -1.34 -11.71 10.77
C PRO A 198 -2.38 -12.64 10.11
N ASN A 199 -3.32 -13.16 10.89
CA ASN A 199 -4.37 -14.07 10.42
C ASN A 199 -5.71 -13.38 10.14
N HIS A 200 -5.80 -12.06 10.36
CA HIS A 200 -6.99 -11.30 9.97
C HIS A 200 -7.20 -11.42 8.45
N PRO A 201 -8.40 -11.78 7.95
CA PRO A 201 -8.60 -12.07 6.52
C PRO A 201 -8.13 -10.96 5.59
N TYR A 202 -8.39 -9.70 5.94
CA TYR A 202 -7.93 -8.55 5.17
C TYR A 202 -6.38 -8.51 5.08
N ILE A 203 -5.69 -8.68 6.21
CA ILE A 203 -4.21 -8.69 6.28
C ILE A 203 -3.64 -9.85 5.47
N ALA A 204 -4.20 -11.05 5.65
CA ALA A 204 -3.73 -12.24 4.95
C ALA A 204 -3.85 -12.13 3.42
N ILE A 205 -4.91 -11.47 2.94
CA ILE A 205 -5.20 -11.35 1.50
C ILE A 205 -4.52 -10.13 0.87
N ASN A 206 -4.54 -8.97 1.54
CA ASN A 206 -4.15 -7.71 0.92
C ASN A 206 -2.77 -7.17 1.37
N ASP A 207 -2.33 -7.44 2.60
CA ASP A 207 -1.14 -6.80 3.16
C ASP A 207 0.05 -7.75 3.29
N ARG A 208 -0.16 -8.98 3.75
CA ARG A 208 0.92 -9.98 3.84
C ARG A 208 1.66 -10.17 2.51
N PRO A 209 0.98 -10.25 1.34
CA PRO A 209 1.68 -10.36 0.06
C PRO A 209 2.65 -9.21 -0.23
N LYS A 210 2.39 -7.98 0.25
CA LYS A 210 3.30 -6.84 0.09
C LYS A 210 4.64 -7.08 0.80
N VAL A 211 4.60 -7.64 2.02
CA VAL A 211 5.81 -8.00 2.79
C VAL A 211 6.54 -9.19 2.14
N GLU A 212 5.80 -10.16 1.60
CA GLU A 212 6.38 -11.28 0.85
C GLU A 212 7.09 -10.79 -0.42
N HIS A 213 6.50 -9.82 -1.13
CA HIS A 213 7.12 -9.18 -2.28
C HIS A 213 8.35 -8.35 -1.91
N LEU A 214 8.31 -7.62 -0.77
CA LEU A 214 9.50 -6.95 -0.24
C LEU A 214 10.64 -7.95 -0.05
N LYS A 215 10.37 -9.08 0.60
CA LYS A 215 11.36 -10.15 0.80
C LYS A 215 11.91 -10.70 -0.51
N ALA A 216 11.04 -10.89 -1.51
CA ALA A 216 11.42 -11.47 -2.79
C ALA A 216 12.21 -10.50 -3.68
N LEU A 217 11.81 -9.22 -3.73
CA LEU A 217 12.41 -8.22 -4.61
C LEU A 217 13.60 -7.48 -3.97
N PHE A 218 13.62 -7.37 -2.64
CA PHE A 218 14.60 -6.60 -1.88
C PHE A 218 15.21 -7.41 -0.72
N PRO A 219 15.77 -8.61 -0.97
CA PRO A 219 16.30 -9.47 0.11
C PRO A 219 17.44 -8.82 0.90
N ASP A 220 18.18 -7.91 0.29
CA ASP A 220 19.29 -7.13 0.88
C ASP A 220 18.81 -6.22 2.02
N VAL A 221 17.65 -5.58 1.85
CA VAL A 221 17.06 -4.66 2.84
C VAL A 221 15.88 -5.24 3.62
N TYR A 222 15.45 -6.46 3.31
CA TYR A 222 14.40 -7.12 4.09
C TYR A 222 14.88 -7.51 5.49
N SER A 223 14.05 -7.24 6.50
CA SER A 223 14.21 -7.72 7.88
C SER A 223 13.08 -8.69 8.25
N ALA A 224 13.43 -9.89 8.73
CA ALA A 224 12.44 -10.85 9.21
C ALA A 224 11.75 -10.37 10.51
N THR A 225 12.45 -9.59 11.34
CA THR A 225 11.92 -8.98 12.55
C THR A 225 11.47 -7.56 12.24
N PRO A 226 10.16 -7.23 12.38
CA PRO A 226 9.68 -5.88 12.12
C PRO A 226 10.13 -4.90 13.19
N MET A 227 10.46 -3.67 12.79
CA MET A 227 10.63 -2.52 13.67
C MET A 227 9.25 -1.93 13.97
N THR A 228 8.58 -2.44 15.00
CA THR A 228 7.25 -1.97 15.40
C THR A 228 7.30 -0.61 16.09
N VAL A 229 6.17 0.11 16.14
CA VAL A 229 6.06 1.36 16.90
C VAL A 229 6.34 1.11 18.39
N ALA A 230 5.88 -0.03 18.91
CA ALA A 230 6.17 -0.44 20.29
C ALA A 230 7.68 -0.62 20.52
N THR A 231 8.40 -1.28 19.59
CA THR A 231 9.85 -1.48 19.67
C THR A 231 10.61 -0.16 19.54
N ALA A 232 10.20 0.72 18.60
CA ALA A 232 10.83 2.02 18.41
C ALA A 232 10.73 2.92 19.66
N LYS A 233 9.57 2.91 20.34
CA LYS A 233 9.39 3.64 21.63
C LYS A 233 10.36 3.16 22.72
N THR A 234 10.62 1.86 22.81
CA THR A 234 11.55 1.31 23.81
C THR A 234 13.02 1.53 23.47
N ALA A 235 13.35 1.69 22.18
CA ALA A 235 14.71 1.98 21.71
C ALA A 235 15.09 3.47 21.80
N GLY A 236 14.18 4.35 22.24
CA GLY A 236 14.42 5.78 22.40
C GLY A 236 14.42 6.56 21.06
N HIS A 237 13.73 6.06 20.07
CA HIS A 237 13.60 6.65 18.74
C HIS A 237 12.23 7.29 18.50
#